data_4fc35d3add822cf031afbc3dd187e333
#
_entry.id   4fc35d3add822cf031afbc3dd187e333
#
_cell.length_a   1.000
_cell.length_b   1.000
_cell.length_c   1.000
_cell.angle_alpha   90.00
_cell.angle_beta   90.00
_cell.angle_gamma   90.00
#
_symmetry.space_group_name_H-M   'P 1'
#
loop_
_entity.id
_entity.type
_entity.pdbx_description
1 polymer ?
#
loop_
_entity_poly.entity_id
_entity_poly.type
_entity_poly.pdbx_seq_one_letter_code
_entity_poly.pdbx_strand_id
1 'polypeptide(L)'
;MNVVLIAQTAGTANTLERTKLGLTDTRAPVLRVVRIRRDANDRPLVYEEVVLPLDRLPGMARDDDVTFDIFELAQRHGLSLGRVTERFSSVRATGDIALHLGIAPTTDVVKLDRVIETIDGQPIEWCVAFCNR
;
A
#
# COMPACT_ATOMS: atom_id res chain seq x y z
N MET A 1 -16.32 5.91 2.95
CA MET A 1 -15.46 5.44 1.83
C MET A 1 -15.28 3.93 1.96
N ASN A 2 -15.60 3.19 0.92
CA ASN A 2 -15.48 1.72 0.92
C ASN A 2 -14.12 1.31 0.36
N VAL A 3 -13.55 0.26 0.96
CA VAL A 3 -12.31 -0.35 0.47
C VAL A 3 -12.63 -1.74 -0.06
N VAL A 4 -12.19 -2.01 -1.29
CA VAL A 4 -12.38 -3.31 -1.93
C VAL A 4 -11.01 -3.95 -2.16
N LEU A 5 -10.82 -5.13 -1.62
CA LEU A 5 -9.61 -5.92 -1.82
C LEU A 5 -9.64 -6.54 -3.21
N ILE A 6 -8.61 -6.29 -4.00
CA ILE A 6 -8.46 -6.87 -5.35
C ILE A 6 -7.58 -8.11 -5.31
N ALA A 7 -6.44 -8.03 -4.59
CA ALA A 7 -5.50 -9.14 -4.50
C ALA A 7 -4.70 -9.06 -3.20
N GLN A 8 -4.32 -10.22 -2.69
CA GLN A 8 -3.46 -10.34 -1.52
C GLN A 8 -2.55 -11.54 -1.72
N THR A 9 -1.26 -11.33 -1.65
CA THR A 9 -0.26 -12.38 -1.90
C THR A 9 0.93 -12.22 -0.98
N ALA A 10 1.26 -13.28 -0.24
CA ALA A 10 2.50 -13.33 0.52
C ALA A 10 3.65 -13.74 -0.41
N GLY A 11 4.83 -13.19 -0.19
CA GLY A 11 5.99 -13.49 -1.00
C GLY A 11 7.27 -13.03 -0.35
N THR A 12 8.35 -13.15 -1.09
CA THR A 12 9.68 -12.67 -0.67
C THR A 12 9.92 -11.28 -1.26
N ALA A 13 10.43 -10.37 -0.45
CA ALA A 13 10.70 -9.01 -0.87
C ALA A 13 11.72 -8.97 -2.02
N ASN A 14 11.39 -8.23 -3.08
CA ASN A 14 12.34 -7.95 -4.16
C ASN A 14 13.29 -6.81 -3.74
N THR A 15 14.24 -6.49 -4.60
CA THR A 15 15.26 -5.47 -4.31
C THR A 15 14.66 -4.12 -3.99
N LEU A 16 13.68 -3.67 -4.77
CA LEU A 16 13.03 -2.37 -4.55
C LEU A 16 12.25 -2.35 -3.24
N GLU A 17 11.51 -3.41 -2.95
CA GLU A 17 10.77 -3.54 -1.69
C GLU A 17 11.70 -3.52 -0.49
N ARG A 18 12.83 -4.23 -0.57
CA ARG A 18 13.84 -4.20 0.50
C ARG A 18 14.41 -2.80 0.70
N THR A 19 14.69 -2.09 -0.38
CA THR A 19 15.19 -0.72 -0.28
C THR A 19 14.18 0.20 0.38
N LYS A 20 12.95 0.16 -0.05
CA LYS A 20 11.89 1.02 0.50
C LYS A 20 11.58 0.74 1.96
N LEU A 21 11.61 -0.53 2.34
CA LEU A 21 11.24 -0.97 3.69
C LEU A 21 12.44 -1.18 4.61
N GLY A 22 13.66 -0.92 4.12
CA GLY A 22 14.86 -1.10 4.93
C GLY A 22 15.03 -2.54 5.40
N LEU A 23 14.77 -3.50 4.52
CA LEU A 23 14.91 -4.93 4.81
C LEU A 23 16.27 -5.41 4.30
N THR A 24 17.07 -5.95 5.20
CA THR A 24 18.43 -6.42 4.87
C THR A 24 18.46 -7.90 4.48
N ASP A 25 17.49 -8.66 4.96
CA ASP A 25 17.41 -10.10 4.64
C ASP A 25 16.88 -10.27 3.20
N THR A 26 17.63 -10.99 2.37
CA THR A 26 17.23 -11.28 0.99
C THR A 26 16.02 -12.21 0.90
N ARG A 27 15.62 -12.84 2.01
CA ARG A 27 14.45 -13.71 2.11
C ARG A 27 13.33 -13.09 2.95
N ALA A 28 13.40 -11.79 3.20
CA ALA A 28 12.40 -11.12 4.03
C ALA A 28 10.99 -11.34 3.48
N PRO A 29 10.05 -11.82 4.30
CA PRO A 29 8.69 -12.06 3.85
C PRO A 29 7.91 -10.75 3.82
N VAL A 30 7.09 -10.59 2.79
CA VAL A 30 6.20 -9.45 2.64
C VAL A 30 4.80 -9.91 2.28
N LEU A 31 3.82 -9.08 2.59
CA LEU A 31 2.45 -9.22 2.10
C LEU A 31 2.21 -8.10 1.10
N ARG A 32 1.79 -8.46 -0.11
CA ARG A 32 1.42 -7.53 -1.16
C ARG A 32 -0.08 -7.46 -1.26
N VAL A 33 -0.60 -6.25 -1.20
CA VAL A 33 -2.04 -6.00 -1.20
C VAL A 33 -2.36 -5.01 -2.31
N VAL A 34 -3.36 -5.33 -3.11
CA VAL A 34 -3.94 -4.42 -4.09
C VAL A 34 -5.37 -4.15 -3.69
N ARG A 35 -5.73 -2.88 -3.55
CA ARG A 35 -7.07 -2.49 -3.12
C ARG A 35 -7.51 -1.21 -3.81
N ILE A 36 -8.82 -1.01 -3.84
CA ILE A 36 -9.44 0.20 -4.39
C ILE A 36 -10.26 0.86 -3.29
N ARG A 37 -10.11 2.18 -3.17
CA ARG A 37 -11.00 2.99 -2.34
C ARG A 37 -12.06 3.63 -3.21
N ARG A 38 -13.32 3.51 -2.80
CA ARG A 38 -14.48 4.04 -3.51
C ARG A 38 -15.17 5.09 -2.68
N ASP A 39 -15.79 6.06 -3.35
CA ASP A 39 -16.58 7.09 -2.68
C ASP A 39 -17.96 6.57 -2.25
N ALA A 40 -18.79 7.45 -1.68
CA ALA A 40 -20.14 7.10 -1.23
C ALA A 40 -21.06 6.63 -2.36
N ASN A 41 -20.77 7.00 -3.61
CA ASN A 41 -21.50 6.59 -4.80
C ASN A 41 -20.88 5.37 -5.48
N ASP A 42 -19.99 4.67 -4.77
CA ASP A 42 -19.29 3.48 -5.24
C ASP A 42 -18.38 3.71 -6.46
N ARG A 43 -17.92 4.95 -6.64
CA ARG A 43 -16.96 5.30 -7.70
C ARG A 43 -15.53 5.03 -7.24
N PRO A 44 -14.70 4.36 -8.06
CA PRO A 44 -13.30 4.18 -7.73
C PRO A 44 -12.58 5.53 -7.68
N LEU A 45 -11.92 5.83 -6.58
CA LEU A 45 -11.14 7.07 -6.40
C LEU A 45 -9.65 6.80 -6.38
N VAL A 46 -9.24 5.73 -5.71
CA VAL A 46 -7.83 5.45 -5.46
C VAL A 46 -7.56 3.97 -5.69
N TYR A 47 -6.54 3.68 -6.48
CA TYR A 47 -5.98 2.34 -6.64
C TYR A 47 -4.68 2.28 -5.85
N GLU A 48 -4.56 1.33 -4.93
CA GLU A 48 -3.40 1.23 -4.03
C GLU A 48 -2.70 -0.10 -4.17
N GLU A 49 -1.37 -0.05 -4.26
CA GLU A 49 -0.49 -1.20 -4.13
C GLU A 49 0.30 -1.03 -2.84
N VAL A 50 0.11 -1.97 -1.91
CA VAL A 50 0.68 -1.89 -0.56
C VAL A 50 1.61 -3.07 -0.33
N VAL A 51 2.77 -2.81 0.26
CA VAL A 51 3.71 -3.85 0.68
C VAL A 51 3.94 -3.72 2.18
N LEU A 52 3.71 -4.81 2.91
CA LEU A 52 3.83 -4.86 4.36
C LEU A 52 4.93 -5.86 4.74
N PRO A 53 5.91 -5.45 5.57
CA PRO A 53 6.96 -6.35 6.05
C PRO A 53 6.41 -7.27 7.13
N LEU A 54 6.26 -8.55 6.82
CA LEU A 54 5.58 -9.50 7.71
C LEU A 54 6.32 -9.74 9.03
N ASP A 55 7.65 -9.66 9.03
CA ASP A 55 8.43 -9.84 10.26
C ASP A 55 8.21 -8.71 11.27
N ARG A 56 7.75 -7.55 10.81
CA ARG A 56 7.45 -6.40 11.67
C ARG A 56 5.99 -6.33 12.06
N LEU A 57 5.14 -7.14 11.43
CA LEU A 57 3.71 -7.22 11.65
C LEU A 57 3.30 -8.69 11.87
N PRO A 58 3.73 -9.31 13.00
CA PRO A 58 3.49 -10.72 13.25
C PRO A 58 2.00 -11.08 13.21
N GLY A 59 1.66 -12.16 12.53
CA GLY A 59 0.29 -12.61 12.39
C GLY A 59 -0.46 -11.96 11.22
N MET A 60 0.09 -10.96 10.55
CA MET A 60 -0.58 -10.26 9.45
C MET A 60 -0.95 -11.20 8.29
N ALA A 61 -0.11 -12.19 7.99
CA ALA A 61 -0.39 -13.14 6.92
C ALA A 61 -1.65 -13.99 7.18
N ARG A 62 -2.11 -14.06 8.43
CA ARG A 62 -3.31 -14.80 8.85
C ARG A 62 -4.51 -13.88 9.05
N ASP A 63 -4.30 -12.58 8.99
CA ASP A 63 -5.35 -11.59 9.19
C ASP A 63 -6.04 -11.39 7.84
N ASP A 64 -7.33 -11.67 7.81
CA ASP A 64 -8.12 -11.49 6.59
C ASP A 64 -8.49 -10.02 6.35
N ASP A 65 -8.25 -9.16 7.34
CA ASP A 65 -8.67 -7.78 7.25
C ASP A 65 -7.51 -6.84 6.89
N VAL A 66 -7.07 -6.95 5.64
CA VAL A 66 -6.05 -6.07 5.04
C VAL A 66 -6.64 -4.78 4.47
N THR A 67 -7.91 -4.52 4.70
CA THR A 67 -8.57 -3.27 4.30
C THR A 67 -8.41 -2.17 5.33
N PHE A 68 -7.84 -2.48 6.50
CA PHE A 68 -7.52 -1.47 7.50
C PHE A 68 -6.53 -0.45 6.96
N ASP A 69 -6.68 0.79 7.37
CA ASP A 69 -5.63 1.75 7.13
C ASP A 69 -4.44 1.43 8.05
N ILE A 70 -3.29 2.04 7.73
CA ILE A 70 -2.06 1.75 8.45
C ILE A 70 -2.14 2.18 9.93
N PHE A 71 -2.93 3.19 10.26
CA PHE A 71 -3.08 3.66 11.64
C PHE A 71 -3.80 2.61 12.49
N GLU A 72 -4.87 2.02 11.97
CA GLU A 72 -5.58 0.93 12.64
C GLU A 72 -4.71 -0.30 12.76
N LEU A 73 -3.98 -0.62 11.70
CA LEU A 73 -3.08 -1.77 11.67
C LEU A 73 -1.97 -1.64 12.71
N ALA A 74 -1.33 -0.47 12.78
CA ALA A 74 -0.30 -0.20 13.77
C ALA A 74 -0.84 -0.33 15.19
N GLN A 75 -2.04 0.19 15.45
CA GLN A 75 -2.68 0.10 16.75
C GLN A 75 -2.92 -1.35 17.17
N ARG A 76 -3.35 -2.20 16.23
CA ARG A 76 -3.56 -3.63 16.49
C ARG A 76 -2.27 -4.36 16.87
N HIS A 77 -1.15 -3.93 16.31
CA HIS A 77 0.15 -4.52 16.56
C HIS A 77 0.94 -3.81 17.68
N GLY A 78 0.32 -2.86 18.37
CA GLY A 78 0.96 -2.12 19.45
C GLY A 78 2.12 -1.24 18.98
N LEU A 79 2.08 -0.77 17.75
CA LEU A 79 3.13 0.05 17.15
C LEU A 79 2.75 1.52 17.18
N SER A 80 3.71 2.37 17.53
CA SER A 80 3.55 3.82 17.45
C SER A 80 4.14 4.32 16.15
N LEU A 81 3.36 5.09 15.39
CA LEU A 81 3.80 5.66 14.12
C LEU A 81 4.64 6.91 14.35
N GLY A 82 5.67 7.07 13.55
CA GLY A 82 6.60 8.20 13.60
C GLY A 82 6.57 8.96 12.27
N ARG A 83 7.56 8.71 11.41
CA ARG A 83 7.75 9.46 10.17
C ARG A 83 6.89 8.91 9.04
N VAL A 84 6.32 9.84 8.27
CA VAL A 84 5.68 9.55 6.99
C VAL A 84 6.45 10.29 5.91
N THR A 85 6.95 9.56 4.91
CA THR A 85 7.63 10.15 3.76
C THR A 85 6.76 9.96 2.54
N GLU A 86 6.39 11.06 1.89
CA GLU A 86 5.48 11.04 0.74
C GLU A 86 6.10 11.77 -0.45
N ARG A 87 5.87 11.23 -1.64
CA ARG A 87 6.24 11.87 -2.90
C ARG A 87 5.07 11.82 -3.85
N PHE A 88 4.69 12.98 -4.36
CA PHE A 88 3.61 13.12 -5.34
C PHE A 88 4.20 13.37 -6.73
N SER A 89 3.58 12.78 -7.73
CA SER A 89 3.92 13.03 -9.13
C SER A 89 2.68 12.85 -10.00
N SER A 90 2.71 13.41 -11.20
CA SER A 90 1.68 13.18 -12.20
C SER A 90 2.20 12.12 -13.18
N VAL A 91 1.39 11.09 -13.41
CA VAL A 91 1.74 10.01 -14.31
C VAL A 91 0.54 9.66 -15.18
N ARG A 92 0.79 8.97 -16.29
CA ARG A 92 -0.28 8.42 -17.11
C ARG A 92 -0.68 7.07 -16.55
N ALA A 93 -1.98 6.83 -16.42
CA ALA A 93 -2.49 5.56 -15.96
C ALA A 93 -2.16 4.45 -16.95
N THR A 94 -1.62 3.33 -16.43
CA THR A 94 -1.44 2.11 -17.24
C THR A 94 -2.79 1.46 -17.49
N GLY A 95 -2.83 0.46 -18.37
CA GLY A 95 -4.07 -0.25 -18.68
C GLY A 95 -4.77 -0.83 -17.45
N ASP A 96 -4.02 -1.48 -16.56
CA ASP A 96 -4.58 -2.09 -15.35
C ASP A 96 -5.12 -1.05 -14.37
N ILE A 97 -4.36 0.00 -14.12
CA ILE A 97 -4.77 1.08 -13.21
C ILE A 97 -6.00 1.78 -13.78
N ALA A 98 -5.97 2.10 -15.08
CA ALA A 98 -7.10 2.74 -15.75
C ALA A 98 -8.36 1.87 -15.68
N LEU A 99 -8.21 0.56 -15.89
CA LEU A 99 -9.33 -0.39 -15.81
C LEU A 99 -9.97 -0.37 -14.43
N HIS A 100 -9.17 -0.45 -13.36
CA HIS A 100 -9.68 -0.49 -11.99
C HIS A 100 -10.25 0.86 -11.55
N LEU A 101 -9.74 1.97 -12.07
CA LEU A 101 -10.26 3.30 -11.77
C LEU A 101 -11.43 3.69 -12.68
N GLY A 102 -11.75 2.90 -13.70
CA GLY A 102 -12.85 3.20 -14.62
C GLY A 102 -12.59 4.43 -15.48
N ILE A 103 -11.33 4.67 -15.85
CA ILE A 103 -10.91 5.79 -16.68
C ILE A 103 -10.25 5.30 -17.96
N ALA A 104 -10.12 6.20 -18.94
CA ALA A 104 -9.44 5.86 -20.18
C ALA A 104 -7.94 5.62 -19.93
N PRO A 105 -7.31 4.64 -20.62
CA PRO A 105 -5.86 4.48 -20.58
C PRO A 105 -5.16 5.78 -20.97
N THR A 106 -3.99 6.02 -20.40
CA THR A 106 -3.19 7.24 -20.60
C THR A 106 -3.79 8.52 -20.02
N THR A 107 -4.89 8.42 -19.24
CA THR A 107 -5.37 9.55 -18.45
C THR A 107 -4.34 9.92 -17.39
N ASP A 108 -4.11 11.22 -17.19
CA ASP A 108 -3.22 11.70 -16.14
C ASP A 108 -3.85 11.48 -14.76
N VAL A 109 -3.10 10.85 -13.89
CA VAL A 109 -3.49 10.62 -12.50
C VAL A 109 -2.38 11.08 -11.57
N VAL A 110 -2.71 11.30 -10.31
CA VAL A 110 -1.72 11.61 -9.29
C VAL A 110 -1.20 10.30 -8.71
N LYS A 111 0.12 10.14 -8.74
CA LYS A 111 0.80 9.02 -8.08
C LYS A 111 1.33 9.50 -6.73
N LEU A 112 0.99 8.78 -5.68
CA LEU A 112 1.53 8.97 -4.35
C LEU A 112 2.43 7.78 -4.02
N ASP A 113 3.68 8.04 -3.66
CA ASP A 113 4.62 7.04 -3.15
C ASP A 113 4.87 7.36 -1.69
N ARG A 114 4.47 6.47 -0.78
CA ARG A 114 4.48 6.73 0.66
C ARG A 114 5.15 5.59 1.42
N VAL A 115 6.06 5.96 2.33
CA VAL A 115 6.64 5.03 3.31
C VAL A 115 6.28 5.54 4.71
N ILE A 116 5.74 4.66 5.54
CA ILE A 116 5.41 4.97 6.93
C ILE A 116 6.33 4.17 7.84
N GLU A 117 6.94 4.86 8.80
CA GLU A 117 7.85 4.28 9.78
C GLU A 117 7.24 4.33 11.18
N THR A 118 7.65 3.38 12.02
CA THR A 118 7.39 3.48 13.45
C THR A 118 8.20 4.62 14.06
N ILE A 119 7.91 4.96 15.33
CA ILE A 119 8.66 6.00 16.05
C ILE A 119 10.15 5.64 16.18
N ASP A 120 10.48 4.34 16.12
CA ASP A 120 11.86 3.85 16.17
C ASP A 120 12.55 3.87 14.79
N GLY A 121 11.88 4.37 13.77
CA GLY A 121 12.44 4.49 12.43
C GLY A 121 12.36 3.23 11.58
N GLN A 122 11.54 2.24 11.95
CA GLN A 122 11.34 1.04 11.14
C GLN A 122 10.21 1.21 10.16
N PRO A 123 10.45 1.14 8.84
CA PRO A 123 9.36 1.15 7.87
C PRO A 123 8.41 -0.04 8.06
N ILE A 124 7.12 0.22 8.08
CA ILE A 124 6.08 -0.82 8.23
C ILE A 124 5.07 -0.84 7.09
N GLU A 125 5.12 0.14 6.21
CA GLU A 125 4.29 0.15 5.01
C GLU A 125 4.98 0.90 3.89
N TRP A 126 4.94 0.34 2.70
CA TRP A 126 5.19 1.05 1.46
C TRP A 126 3.93 1.00 0.62
N CYS A 127 3.35 2.15 0.34
CA CYS A 127 2.12 2.28 -0.43
C CYS A 127 2.37 3.12 -1.66
N VAL A 128 1.99 2.61 -2.82
CA VAL A 128 1.94 3.37 -4.06
C VAL A 128 0.47 3.49 -4.45
N ALA A 129 -0.04 4.71 -4.47
CA ALA A 129 -1.43 4.99 -4.76
C ALA A 129 -1.57 5.81 -6.04
N PHE A 130 -2.60 5.53 -6.81
CA PHE A 130 -2.93 6.26 -8.03
C PHE A 130 -4.33 6.85 -7.84
N CYS A 131 -4.39 8.17 -7.83
CA CYS A 131 -5.61 8.90 -7.53
C CYS A 131 -6.19 9.52 -8.79
N ASN A 132 -7.46 9.24 -9.06
CA ASN A 132 -8.20 9.91 -10.10
C ASN A 132 -8.51 11.36 -9.63
N ARG A 133 -8.42 12.29 -10.55
CA ARG A 133 -8.68 13.70 -10.24
C ARG A 133 -10.16 14.02 -10.21
#